data_dac839ec851c32d639bb0569c59015f9
#
_entry.id   dac839ec851c32d639bb0569c59015f9
#
_cell.length_a   1.000
_cell.length_b   1.000
_cell.length_c   1.000
_cell.angle_alpha   90.00
_cell.angle_beta   90.00
_cell.angle_gamma   90.00
#
_symmetry.space_group_name_H-M   'P 1'
#
loop_
_entity.id
_entity.type
_entity.pdbx_description
1 polymer ?
#
loop_
_entity_poly.entity_id
_entity_poly.type
_entity_poly.pdbx_seq_one_letter_code
_entity_poly.pdbx_strand_id
1 'polypeptide(L)'
;TATVCALKGLECVVYMGEVDIARQAPNVARMKMMGAKVVPATSGSKTLKDATNEAMRDWINNPVDTHYIIGSVVGPHPYPDMVSRFQSIISEETKIQLKERTGSENPDIVIACVGGGSNAMGMFYHFLDDEDVRLIAVEAAGLGVNSGESAATTALGKEGVLHGSRSILMQTEDGQVVEPYSISAGLDYPGIGPQHAHLFKENRGEYVSVTDDEAMIAGRLCAELEGIIPAIESAHALAHLEKIVFTGKESVVISLSGRGDKDLDTYMKYFNL
;
A
#
# COMPACT_ATOMS: atom_id res chain seq x y z
N THR A 1 3.66 8.36 -12.42
CA THR A 1 3.53 8.07 -13.86
C THR A 1 3.26 9.34 -14.64
N ALA A 2 2.17 10.09 -14.40
CA ALA A 2 1.83 11.30 -15.17
C ALA A 2 2.99 12.30 -15.32
N THR A 3 3.74 12.54 -14.25
CA THR A 3 4.92 13.43 -14.26
C THR A 3 5.99 12.98 -15.26
N VAL A 4 6.30 11.67 -15.26
CA VAL A 4 7.31 11.11 -16.16
C VAL A 4 6.83 11.12 -17.61
N CYS A 5 5.55 10.81 -17.83
CA CYS A 5 4.95 10.89 -19.16
C CYS A 5 5.01 12.31 -19.71
N ALA A 6 4.63 13.31 -18.91
CA ALA A 6 4.72 14.71 -19.30
C ALA A 6 6.17 15.12 -19.66
N LEU A 7 7.14 14.74 -18.80
CA LEU A 7 8.56 15.03 -19.04
C LEU A 7 9.10 14.40 -20.34
N LYS A 8 8.60 13.22 -20.69
CA LYS A 8 9.05 12.44 -21.85
C LYS A 8 8.19 12.66 -23.10
N GLY A 9 7.14 13.49 -23.03
CA GLY A 9 6.21 13.71 -24.13
C GLY A 9 5.39 12.47 -24.51
N LEU A 10 5.11 11.61 -23.53
CA LEU A 10 4.32 10.40 -23.72
C LEU A 10 2.85 10.66 -23.36
N GLU A 11 1.93 10.06 -24.11
CA GLU A 11 0.54 10.01 -23.70
C GLU A 11 0.39 9.20 -22.41
N CYS A 12 -0.51 9.65 -21.53
CA CYS A 12 -0.76 9.01 -20.25
C CYS A 12 -2.26 8.86 -20.01
N VAL A 13 -2.70 7.63 -19.84
CA VAL A 13 -4.07 7.31 -19.43
C VAL A 13 -4.02 6.67 -18.05
N VAL A 14 -4.77 7.22 -17.11
CA VAL A 14 -4.85 6.73 -15.72
C VAL A 14 -6.27 6.26 -15.45
N TYR A 15 -6.44 4.99 -15.15
CA TYR A 15 -7.71 4.42 -14.71
C TYR A 15 -7.83 4.58 -13.20
N MET A 16 -8.95 5.13 -12.73
CA MET A 16 -9.26 5.27 -11.31
C MET A 16 -10.70 4.89 -11.04
N GLY A 17 -10.98 4.28 -9.90
CA GLY A 17 -12.34 4.08 -9.44
C GLY A 17 -13.10 5.42 -9.35
N GLU A 18 -14.36 5.44 -9.76
CA GLU A 18 -15.18 6.68 -9.69
C GLU A 18 -15.24 7.22 -8.25
N VAL A 19 -15.32 6.34 -7.25
CA VAL A 19 -15.29 6.68 -5.83
C VAL A 19 -13.93 7.28 -5.45
N ASP A 20 -12.83 6.69 -5.92
CA ASP A 20 -11.47 7.14 -5.60
C ASP A 20 -11.12 8.47 -6.28
N ILE A 21 -11.71 8.78 -7.43
CA ILE A 21 -11.55 10.08 -8.08
C ILE A 21 -12.04 11.21 -7.14
N ALA A 22 -13.16 11.00 -6.46
CA ALA A 22 -13.67 11.97 -5.51
C ALA A 22 -12.80 12.05 -4.24
N ARG A 23 -12.39 10.89 -3.70
CA ARG A 23 -11.52 10.80 -2.49
C ARG A 23 -10.15 11.42 -2.70
N GLN A 24 -9.63 11.38 -3.92
CA GLN A 24 -8.29 11.84 -4.28
C GLN A 24 -8.30 13.02 -5.27
N ALA A 25 -9.29 13.89 -5.20
CA ALA A 25 -9.46 15.01 -6.12
C ALA A 25 -8.19 15.87 -6.33
N PRO A 26 -7.36 16.19 -5.31
CA PRO A 26 -6.11 16.92 -5.52
C PRO A 26 -5.11 16.17 -6.42
N ASN A 27 -5.01 14.84 -6.31
CA ASN A 27 -4.13 14.04 -7.16
C ASN A 27 -4.67 13.97 -8.59
N VAL A 28 -5.98 13.86 -8.76
CA VAL A 28 -6.64 13.92 -10.08
C VAL A 28 -6.37 15.25 -10.78
N ALA A 29 -6.48 16.36 -10.04
CA ALA A 29 -6.16 17.69 -10.57
C ALA A 29 -4.69 17.79 -11.01
N ARG A 30 -3.74 17.29 -10.21
CA ARG A 30 -2.31 17.24 -10.55
C ARG A 30 -2.07 16.44 -11.83
N MET A 31 -2.65 15.25 -11.97
CA MET A 31 -2.53 14.41 -13.17
C MET A 31 -3.05 15.12 -14.41
N LYS A 32 -4.23 15.76 -14.32
CA LYS A 32 -4.81 16.54 -15.43
C LYS A 32 -3.97 17.74 -15.81
N MET A 33 -3.39 18.45 -14.83
CA MET A 33 -2.46 19.56 -15.11
C MET A 33 -1.21 19.12 -15.88
N MET A 34 -0.77 17.89 -15.69
CA MET A 34 0.36 17.28 -16.41
C MET A 34 -0.05 16.65 -17.75
N GLY A 35 -1.30 16.86 -18.19
CA GLY A 35 -1.79 16.37 -19.47
C GLY A 35 -2.27 14.91 -19.48
N ALA A 36 -2.29 14.23 -18.32
CA ALA A 36 -2.81 12.87 -18.26
C ALA A 36 -4.34 12.85 -18.39
N LYS A 37 -4.86 11.84 -19.10
CA LYS A 37 -6.30 11.53 -19.16
C LYS A 37 -6.65 10.62 -17.99
N VAL A 38 -7.57 11.06 -17.15
CA VAL A 38 -8.11 10.23 -16.07
C VAL A 38 -9.44 9.65 -16.49
N VAL A 39 -9.53 8.33 -16.54
CA VAL A 39 -10.71 7.56 -16.96
C VAL A 39 -11.34 6.89 -15.73
N PRO A 40 -12.60 7.19 -15.43
CA PRO A 40 -13.29 6.57 -14.29
C PRO A 40 -13.66 5.11 -14.62
N ALA A 41 -13.35 4.21 -13.69
CA ALA A 41 -13.91 2.87 -13.66
C ALA A 41 -15.29 2.95 -12.97
N THR A 42 -16.35 2.67 -13.74
CA THR A 42 -17.74 2.82 -13.30
C THR A 42 -18.46 1.49 -13.07
N SER A 43 -17.78 0.37 -13.33
CA SER A 43 -18.28 -0.98 -13.09
C SER A 43 -17.94 -1.48 -11.68
N GLY A 44 -18.64 -2.49 -11.22
CA GLY A 44 -18.38 -3.14 -9.92
C GLY A 44 -18.52 -2.21 -8.73
N SER A 45 -17.59 -2.27 -7.80
CA SER A 45 -17.50 -1.39 -6.62
C SER A 45 -17.00 0.02 -6.95
N LYS A 46 -16.53 0.25 -8.17
CA LYS A 46 -16.00 1.53 -8.65
C LYS A 46 -14.76 2.01 -7.88
N THR A 47 -13.96 1.06 -7.39
CA THR A 47 -12.74 1.27 -6.60
C THR A 47 -11.50 0.80 -7.35
N LEU A 48 -10.35 0.77 -6.68
CA LEU A 48 -9.05 0.38 -7.22
C LEU A 48 -9.08 -0.97 -7.95
N LYS A 49 -9.82 -1.97 -7.44
CA LYS A 49 -9.95 -3.29 -8.08
C LYS A 49 -10.51 -3.17 -9.51
N ASP A 50 -11.56 -2.39 -9.67
CA ASP A 50 -12.22 -2.23 -10.97
C ASP A 50 -11.39 -1.36 -11.93
N ALA A 51 -10.72 -0.34 -11.40
CA ALA A 51 -9.76 0.45 -12.17
C ALA A 51 -8.62 -0.42 -12.74
N THR A 52 -8.10 -1.34 -11.95
CA THR A 52 -7.08 -2.30 -12.40
C THR A 52 -7.61 -3.19 -13.51
N ASN A 53 -8.84 -3.69 -13.38
CA ASN A 53 -9.48 -4.49 -14.43
C ASN A 53 -9.66 -3.72 -15.74
N GLU A 54 -10.09 -2.46 -15.67
CA GLU A 54 -10.25 -1.61 -16.86
C GLU A 54 -8.91 -1.32 -17.55
N ALA A 55 -7.87 -0.99 -16.76
CA ALA A 55 -6.53 -0.75 -17.29
C ALA A 55 -5.97 -2.00 -18.00
N MET A 56 -6.17 -3.19 -17.41
CA MET A 56 -5.73 -4.45 -18.02
C MET A 56 -6.50 -4.75 -19.32
N ARG A 57 -7.83 -4.51 -19.37
CA ARG A 57 -8.63 -4.68 -20.57
C ARG A 57 -8.20 -3.74 -21.70
N ASP A 58 -7.92 -2.48 -21.38
CA ASP A 58 -7.44 -1.51 -22.36
C ASP A 58 -6.08 -1.93 -22.91
N TRP A 59 -5.14 -2.30 -22.04
CA TRP A 59 -3.82 -2.76 -22.45
C TRP A 59 -3.88 -4.00 -23.36
N ILE A 60 -4.69 -5.02 -23.01
CA ILE A 60 -4.85 -6.22 -23.82
C ILE A 60 -5.40 -5.90 -25.21
N ASN A 61 -6.26 -4.89 -25.32
CA ASN A 61 -6.83 -4.44 -26.59
C ASN A 61 -5.85 -3.59 -27.42
N ASN A 62 -4.82 -3.00 -26.79
CA ASN A 62 -3.85 -2.10 -27.42
C ASN A 62 -2.40 -2.54 -27.16
N PRO A 63 -1.98 -3.80 -27.44
CA PRO A 63 -0.71 -4.34 -26.97
C PRO A 63 0.51 -3.85 -27.78
N VAL A 64 0.29 -3.18 -28.92
CA VAL A 64 1.37 -2.83 -29.88
C VAL A 64 2.07 -1.53 -29.48
N ASP A 65 1.32 -0.56 -29.00
CA ASP A 65 1.77 0.83 -28.77
C ASP A 65 1.52 1.32 -27.33
N THR A 66 0.97 0.46 -26.49
CA THR A 66 0.61 0.79 -25.12
C THR A 66 1.41 -0.02 -24.11
N HIS A 67 2.06 0.66 -23.18
CA HIS A 67 2.76 0.05 -22.06
C HIS A 67 1.91 0.14 -20.80
N TYR A 68 1.58 -1.03 -20.22
CA TYR A 68 0.85 -1.10 -18.96
C TYR A 68 1.78 -0.91 -17.77
N ILE A 69 1.43 -0.01 -16.88
CA ILE A 69 2.13 0.23 -15.62
C ILE A 69 1.17 -0.05 -14.47
N ILE A 70 1.47 -1.05 -13.66
CA ILE A 70 0.81 -1.28 -12.37
C ILE A 70 1.67 -0.70 -11.25
N GLY A 71 1.03 0.06 -10.36
CA GLY A 71 1.73 0.77 -9.29
C GLY A 71 1.93 -0.05 -8.01
N SER A 72 1.72 -1.37 -8.06
CA SER A 72 1.84 -2.24 -6.89
C SER A 72 2.49 -3.58 -7.26
N VAL A 73 2.85 -4.38 -6.24
CA VAL A 73 3.41 -5.74 -6.39
C VAL A 73 2.31 -6.80 -6.59
N VAL A 74 1.27 -6.43 -7.33
CA VAL A 74 0.14 -7.30 -7.70
C VAL A 74 0.15 -7.57 -9.19
N GLY A 75 -0.74 -8.42 -9.68
CA GLY A 75 -0.81 -8.77 -11.09
C GLY A 75 0.06 -9.96 -11.47
N PRO A 76 0.05 -10.36 -12.76
CA PRO A 76 0.80 -11.52 -13.22
C PRO A 76 2.30 -11.27 -13.24
N HIS A 77 3.09 -12.34 -13.27
CA HIS A 77 4.52 -12.23 -13.57
C HIS A 77 4.71 -11.55 -14.93
N PRO A 78 5.68 -10.61 -15.11
CA PRO A 78 6.73 -10.25 -14.15
C PRO A 78 6.45 -9.02 -13.26
N TYR A 79 5.24 -8.48 -13.26
CA TYR A 79 4.96 -7.21 -12.59
C TYR A 79 5.33 -7.17 -11.09
N PRO A 80 5.00 -8.19 -10.26
CA PRO A 80 5.41 -8.15 -8.85
C PRO A 80 6.93 -8.08 -8.66
N ASP A 81 7.69 -8.84 -9.46
CA ASP A 81 9.15 -8.82 -9.41
C ASP A 81 9.74 -7.48 -9.89
N MET A 82 9.22 -6.95 -10.98
CA MET A 82 9.66 -5.64 -11.51
C MET A 82 9.42 -4.53 -10.50
N VAL A 83 8.21 -4.48 -9.93
CA VAL A 83 7.85 -3.41 -8.99
C VAL A 83 8.65 -3.54 -7.70
N SER A 84 8.83 -4.74 -7.15
CA SER A 84 9.63 -4.95 -5.95
C SER A 84 11.09 -4.51 -6.14
N ARG A 85 11.70 -4.84 -7.29
CA ARG A 85 13.06 -4.41 -7.62
C ARG A 85 13.18 -2.89 -7.78
N PHE A 86 12.21 -2.23 -8.42
CA PHE A 86 12.24 -0.77 -8.52
C PHE A 86 12.01 -0.08 -7.18
N GLN A 87 11.21 -0.67 -6.32
CA GLN A 87 10.96 -0.15 -4.96
C GLN A 87 12.09 -0.49 -3.97
N SER A 88 12.95 -1.47 -4.28
CA SER A 88 14.01 -1.92 -3.37
C SER A 88 15.06 -0.86 -3.04
N ILE A 89 15.14 0.22 -3.83
CA ILE A 89 15.94 1.40 -3.50
C ILE A 89 15.64 1.92 -2.09
N ILE A 90 14.40 1.76 -1.61
CA ILE A 90 13.98 2.17 -0.26
C ILE A 90 14.82 1.45 0.80
N SER A 91 14.91 0.12 0.72
CA SER A 91 15.68 -0.67 1.68
C SER A 91 17.18 -0.57 1.47
N GLU A 92 17.65 -0.38 0.23
CA GLU A 92 19.05 -0.15 -0.08
C GLU A 92 19.56 1.13 0.61
N GLU A 93 18.89 2.26 0.39
CA GLU A 93 19.22 3.52 1.05
C GLU A 93 19.06 3.45 2.58
N THR A 94 18.04 2.70 3.04
CA THR A 94 17.85 2.49 4.50
C THR A 94 19.03 1.80 5.14
N LYS A 95 19.58 0.74 4.55
CA LYS A 95 20.78 0.05 5.06
C LYS A 95 21.99 1.00 5.15
N ILE A 96 22.20 1.80 4.11
CA ILE A 96 23.30 2.79 4.09
C ILE A 96 23.13 3.80 5.24
N GLN A 97 21.94 4.38 5.37
CA GLN A 97 21.66 5.39 6.39
C GLN A 97 21.69 4.81 7.82
N LEU A 98 21.23 3.58 8.01
CA LEU A 98 21.35 2.89 9.30
C LEU A 98 22.80 2.69 9.69
N LYS A 99 23.64 2.20 8.78
CA LYS A 99 25.07 2.02 9.04
C LYS A 99 25.74 3.32 9.44
N GLU A 100 25.43 4.42 8.77
CA GLU A 100 25.98 5.74 9.11
C GLU A 100 25.54 6.23 10.51
N ARG A 101 24.30 5.93 10.92
CA ARG A 101 23.72 6.43 12.16
C ARG A 101 24.00 5.54 13.36
N THR A 102 24.01 4.24 13.18
CA THR A 102 24.02 3.25 14.26
C THR A 102 25.26 2.33 14.25
N GLY A 103 25.99 2.30 13.14
CA GLY A 103 27.07 1.36 12.90
C GLY A 103 26.62 -0.02 12.39
N SER A 104 25.31 -0.30 12.35
CA SER A 104 24.71 -1.53 11.82
C SER A 104 23.91 -1.25 10.56
N GLU A 105 23.95 -2.16 9.58
CA GLU A 105 23.10 -2.10 8.39
C GLU A 105 21.71 -2.67 8.66
N ASN A 106 21.55 -3.50 9.68
CA ASN A 106 20.31 -4.19 10.01
C ASN A 106 19.70 -3.60 11.29
N PRO A 107 18.41 -3.21 11.24
CA PRO A 107 17.65 -2.88 12.44
C PRO A 107 17.09 -4.17 13.06
N ASP A 108 16.55 -4.09 14.27
CA ASP A 108 15.84 -5.21 14.89
C ASP A 108 14.44 -5.40 14.27
N ILE A 109 13.80 -4.30 13.89
CA ILE A 109 12.42 -4.32 13.39
C ILE A 109 12.27 -3.38 12.19
N VAL A 110 11.61 -3.86 11.14
CA VAL A 110 11.16 -3.06 9.98
C VAL A 110 9.64 -3.14 9.88
N ILE A 111 8.97 -1.98 9.83
CA ILE A 111 7.51 -1.88 9.79
C ILE A 111 7.07 -1.11 8.54
N ALA A 112 6.09 -1.62 7.82
CA ALA A 112 5.46 -0.93 6.70
C ALA A 112 3.97 -1.23 6.62
N CYS A 113 3.16 -0.26 6.16
CA CYS A 113 1.76 -0.53 5.84
C CYS A 113 1.64 -1.36 4.57
N VAL A 114 0.60 -2.18 4.48
CA VAL A 114 0.38 -3.06 3.35
C VAL A 114 -1.10 -3.10 2.92
N GLY A 115 -1.33 -2.76 1.65
CA GLY A 115 -2.51 -3.09 0.88
C GLY A 115 -2.08 -4.03 -0.24
N GLY A 116 -1.92 -3.56 -1.48
CA GLY A 116 -1.23 -4.34 -2.52
C GLY A 116 0.24 -4.64 -2.20
N GLY A 117 0.92 -3.74 -1.48
CA GLY A 117 2.17 -4.01 -0.76
C GLY A 117 3.46 -3.53 -1.42
N SER A 118 3.43 -2.59 -2.38
CA SER A 118 4.67 -2.15 -3.07
C SER A 118 5.66 -1.45 -2.15
N ASN A 119 5.20 -0.54 -1.28
CA ASN A 119 6.07 0.14 -0.33
C ASN A 119 6.70 -0.84 0.68
N ALA A 120 5.89 -1.76 1.19
CA ALA A 120 6.35 -2.76 2.15
C ALA A 120 7.37 -3.72 1.50
N MET A 121 7.12 -4.17 0.26
CA MET A 121 8.07 -5.02 -0.46
C MET A 121 9.38 -4.28 -0.74
N GLY A 122 9.32 -3.01 -1.14
CA GLY A 122 10.51 -2.18 -1.32
C GLY A 122 11.32 -1.99 -0.04
N MET A 123 10.63 -1.79 1.09
CA MET A 123 11.28 -1.65 2.40
C MET A 123 11.84 -2.98 2.91
N PHE A 124 11.20 -4.11 2.64
CA PHE A 124 11.64 -5.43 3.12
C PHE A 124 12.72 -6.06 2.25
N TYR A 125 12.86 -5.63 0.99
CA TYR A 125 13.61 -6.34 -0.05
C TYR A 125 15.01 -6.77 0.36
N HIS A 126 15.84 -5.87 0.85
CA HIS A 126 17.22 -6.17 1.25
C HIS A 126 17.34 -6.72 2.69
N PHE A 127 16.22 -6.92 3.38
CA PHE A 127 16.16 -7.57 4.68
C PHE A 127 15.54 -8.96 4.63
N LEU A 128 15.15 -9.44 3.42
CA LEU A 128 14.44 -10.72 3.28
C LEU A 128 15.28 -11.91 3.75
N ASP A 129 16.58 -11.88 3.50
CA ASP A 129 17.52 -12.93 3.87
C ASP A 129 18.14 -12.73 5.26
N ASP A 130 17.87 -11.60 5.92
CA ASP A 130 18.36 -11.28 7.26
C ASP A 130 17.37 -11.81 8.31
N GLU A 131 17.48 -13.07 8.71
CA GLU A 131 16.51 -13.76 9.58
C GLU A 131 16.35 -13.09 10.96
N ASP A 132 17.38 -12.39 11.46
CA ASP A 132 17.33 -11.65 12.73
C ASP A 132 16.51 -10.36 12.66
N VAL A 133 16.19 -9.88 11.44
CA VAL A 133 15.35 -8.70 11.24
C VAL A 133 13.88 -9.09 11.20
N ARG A 134 13.09 -8.59 12.15
CA ARG A 134 11.64 -8.76 12.13
C ARG A 134 11.01 -7.87 11.08
N LEU A 135 10.22 -8.44 10.17
CA LEU A 135 9.48 -7.73 9.13
C LEU A 135 8.00 -7.70 9.50
N ILE A 136 7.45 -6.53 9.74
CA ILE A 136 6.06 -6.35 10.16
C ILE A 136 5.29 -5.59 9.08
N ALA A 137 4.32 -6.25 8.48
CA ALA A 137 3.39 -5.70 7.50
C ALA A 137 2.05 -5.38 8.16
N VAL A 138 1.64 -4.11 8.13
CA VAL A 138 0.44 -3.64 8.83
C VAL A 138 -0.68 -3.40 7.83
N GLU A 139 -1.73 -4.20 7.92
CA GLU A 139 -2.97 -4.10 7.14
C GLU A 139 -3.99 -3.18 7.82
N ALA A 140 -4.93 -2.65 7.04
CA ALA A 140 -6.04 -1.86 7.58
C ALA A 140 -7.18 -2.79 8.05
N ALA A 141 -7.53 -2.74 9.31
CA ALA A 141 -8.69 -3.45 9.85
C ALA A 141 -10.01 -2.65 9.69
N GLY A 142 -9.96 -1.46 9.10
CA GLY A 142 -11.15 -0.62 8.97
C GLY A 142 -11.80 -0.34 10.33
N LEU A 143 -13.07 -0.71 10.47
CA LEU A 143 -13.80 -0.61 11.74
C LEU A 143 -13.54 -1.80 12.69
N GLY A 144 -12.64 -2.69 12.33
CA GLY A 144 -12.27 -3.89 13.07
C GLY A 144 -12.31 -5.14 12.19
N VAL A 145 -11.42 -6.10 12.45
CA VAL A 145 -11.29 -7.32 11.61
C VAL A 145 -12.63 -8.03 11.41
N ASN A 146 -13.45 -8.14 12.45
CA ASN A 146 -14.71 -8.85 12.42
C ASN A 146 -15.96 -7.95 12.24
N SER A 147 -15.77 -6.70 11.86
CA SER A 147 -16.86 -5.73 11.71
C SER A 147 -17.70 -5.93 10.43
N GLY A 148 -17.15 -6.62 9.43
CA GLY A 148 -17.67 -6.65 8.06
C GLY A 148 -17.15 -5.50 7.19
N GLU A 149 -16.51 -4.50 7.78
CA GLU A 149 -15.89 -3.35 7.13
C GLU A 149 -14.39 -3.34 7.47
N SER A 150 -13.60 -4.12 6.73
CA SER A 150 -12.18 -4.35 6.96
C SER A 150 -11.46 -4.63 5.64
N ALA A 151 -10.16 -4.35 5.60
CA ALA A 151 -9.25 -4.70 4.52
C ALA A 151 -8.08 -5.59 5.01
N ALA A 152 -8.25 -6.26 6.16
CA ALA A 152 -7.25 -7.17 6.74
C ALA A 152 -7.22 -8.51 5.96
N THR A 153 -6.59 -8.48 4.80
CA THR A 153 -6.60 -9.58 3.82
C THR A 153 -6.00 -10.87 4.37
N THR A 154 -4.90 -10.82 5.13
CA THR A 154 -4.27 -12.04 5.65
C THR A 154 -5.08 -12.68 6.76
N ALA A 155 -5.86 -11.89 7.52
CA ALA A 155 -6.72 -12.39 8.59
C ALA A 155 -8.04 -12.98 8.07
N LEU A 156 -8.62 -12.40 7.00
CA LEU A 156 -9.96 -12.71 6.51
C LEU A 156 -9.96 -13.49 5.19
N GLY A 157 -8.86 -13.42 4.45
CA GLY A 157 -8.76 -13.93 3.09
C GLY A 157 -8.42 -15.43 3.01
N LYS A 158 -8.56 -15.93 1.80
CA LYS A 158 -8.17 -17.30 1.41
C LYS A 158 -7.35 -17.22 0.12
N GLU A 159 -6.64 -18.30 -0.19
CA GLU A 159 -5.98 -18.41 -1.49
C GLU A 159 -6.98 -18.31 -2.64
N GLY A 160 -6.60 -17.55 -3.65
CA GLY A 160 -7.40 -17.38 -4.85
C GLY A 160 -6.61 -16.68 -5.95
N VAL A 161 -7.29 -16.31 -7.03
CA VAL A 161 -6.70 -15.61 -8.18
C VAL A 161 -7.37 -14.25 -8.34
N LEU A 162 -6.55 -13.20 -8.32
CA LEU A 162 -6.99 -11.82 -8.56
C LEU A 162 -5.99 -11.12 -9.48
N HIS A 163 -6.48 -10.39 -10.48
CA HIS A 163 -5.65 -9.65 -11.45
C HIS A 163 -4.54 -10.51 -12.08
N GLY A 164 -4.84 -11.79 -12.37
CA GLY A 164 -3.91 -12.70 -13.03
C GLY A 164 -2.79 -13.26 -12.16
N SER A 165 -2.85 -13.12 -10.84
CA SER A 165 -1.92 -13.75 -9.90
C SER A 165 -2.63 -14.57 -8.84
N ARG A 166 -2.01 -15.68 -8.41
CA ARG A 166 -2.42 -16.45 -7.24
C ARG A 166 -1.87 -15.77 -5.99
N SER A 167 -2.75 -15.46 -5.05
CA SER A 167 -2.42 -14.76 -3.83
C SER A 167 -3.43 -15.09 -2.72
N ILE A 168 -3.45 -14.29 -1.64
CA ILE A 168 -4.50 -14.28 -0.64
C ILE A 168 -5.43 -13.12 -0.95
N LEU A 169 -6.73 -13.37 -0.96
CA LEU A 169 -7.75 -12.35 -1.19
C LEU A 169 -8.99 -12.60 -0.36
N MET A 170 -9.70 -11.52 -0.04
CA MET A 170 -10.98 -11.57 0.63
C MET A 170 -12.04 -12.05 -0.35
N GLN A 171 -12.65 -13.19 -0.07
CA GLN A 171 -13.64 -13.81 -0.95
C GLN A 171 -14.69 -14.59 -0.15
N THR A 172 -15.88 -14.67 -0.72
CA THR A 172 -16.96 -15.51 -0.21
C THR A 172 -16.64 -16.99 -0.39
N GLU A 173 -17.50 -17.87 0.13
CA GLU A 173 -17.37 -19.33 -0.09
C GLU A 173 -17.47 -19.70 -1.57
N ASP A 174 -18.26 -18.95 -2.35
CA ASP A 174 -18.43 -19.11 -3.78
C ASP A 174 -17.30 -18.46 -4.61
N GLY A 175 -16.27 -17.90 -3.97
CA GLY A 175 -15.11 -17.31 -4.63
C GLY A 175 -15.34 -15.90 -5.19
N GLN A 176 -16.42 -15.22 -4.79
CA GLN A 176 -16.65 -13.82 -5.16
C GLN A 176 -15.79 -12.91 -4.27
N VAL A 177 -15.15 -11.92 -4.87
CA VAL A 177 -14.35 -10.94 -4.13
C VAL A 177 -15.23 -10.15 -3.17
N VAL A 178 -14.87 -10.15 -1.89
CA VAL A 178 -15.51 -9.31 -0.87
C VAL A 178 -14.94 -7.91 -0.99
N GLU A 179 -15.81 -6.91 -0.90
CA GLU A 179 -15.41 -5.51 -0.92
C GLU A 179 -14.65 -5.16 0.36
N PRO A 180 -13.42 -4.65 0.27
CA PRO A 180 -12.65 -4.20 1.42
C PRO A 180 -13.17 -2.86 1.92
N TYR A 181 -12.77 -2.48 3.12
CA TYR A 181 -13.03 -1.15 3.66
C TYR A 181 -11.84 -0.63 4.47
N SER A 182 -11.45 0.59 4.19
CA SER A 182 -10.53 1.41 5.01
C SER A 182 -10.80 2.89 4.74
N ILE A 183 -10.58 3.72 5.75
CA ILE A 183 -10.51 5.18 5.60
C ILE A 183 -9.38 5.61 4.65
N SER A 184 -8.36 4.76 4.54
CA SER A 184 -7.22 4.93 3.65
C SER A 184 -7.49 4.33 2.27
N ALA A 185 -7.58 5.18 1.24
CA ALA A 185 -7.79 4.73 -0.13
C ALA A 185 -6.67 3.81 -0.66
N GLY A 186 -5.44 3.97 -0.16
CA GLY A 186 -4.29 3.16 -0.59
C GLY A 186 -4.23 1.78 0.04
N LEU A 187 -5.00 1.52 1.12
CA LEU A 187 -5.09 0.21 1.77
C LEU A 187 -6.43 -0.49 1.51
N ASP A 188 -7.36 0.17 0.83
CA ASP A 188 -8.67 -0.32 0.46
C ASP A 188 -8.58 -1.25 -0.77
N TYR A 189 -8.00 -2.44 -0.57
CA TYR A 189 -7.76 -3.43 -1.60
C TYR A 189 -8.05 -4.85 -1.08
N PRO A 190 -8.81 -5.68 -1.83
CA PRO A 190 -9.30 -6.96 -1.34
C PRO A 190 -8.29 -8.11 -1.38
N GLY A 191 -7.04 -7.83 -1.70
CA GLY A 191 -6.00 -8.83 -1.87
C GLY A 191 -4.63 -8.32 -1.42
N ILE A 192 -3.64 -9.18 -1.50
CA ILE A 192 -2.24 -8.84 -1.21
C ILE A 192 -1.34 -9.30 -2.35
N GLY A 193 -0.19 -8.68 -2.53
CA GLY A 193 0.77 -9.10 -3.55
C GLY A 193 1.22 -10.57 -3.36
N PRO A 194 1.46 -11.32 -4.45
CA PRO A 194 1.83 -12.74 -4.35
C PRO A 194 3.14 -12.97 -3.59
N GLN A 195 4.07 -12.03 -3.62
CA GLN A 195 5.29 -12.11 -2.81
C GLN A 195 4.96 -11.98 -1.31
N HIS A 196 4.07 -11.07 -0.92
CA HIS A 196 3.60 -10.96 0.45
C HIS A 196 2.86 -12.21 0.91
N ALA A 197 2.00 -12.78 0.05
CA ALA A 197 1.33 -14.04 0.35
C ALA A 197 2.32 -15.18 0.59
N HIS A 198 3.44 -15.21 -0.15
CA HIS A 198 4.53 -16.14 0.08
C HIS A 198 5.23 -15.90 1.43
N LEU A 199 5.64 -14.65 1.71
CA LEU A 199 6.28 -14.30 2.99
C LEU A 199 5.40 -14.63 4.20
N PHE A 200 4.08 -14.42 4.09
CA PHE A 200 3.11 -14.79 5.11
C PHE A 200 3.08 -16.31 5.35
N LYS A 201 3.02 -17.11 4.28
CA LYS A 201 3.00 -18.59 4.38
C LYS A 201 4.28 -19.17 4.95
N GLU A 202 5.42 -18.62 4.56
CA GLU A 202 6.74 -19.05 5.06
C GLU A 202 7.05 -18.49 6.45
N ASN A 203 6.14 -17.72 7.06
CA ASN A 203 6.34 -17.04 8.34
C ASN A 203 7.60 -16.14 8.35
N ARG A 204 8.02 -15.63 7.18
CA ARG A 204 9.13 -14.68 7.08
C ARG A 204 8.70 -13.27 7.46
N GLY A 205 7.45 -12.92 7.28
CA GLY A 205 6.86 -11.64 7.66
C GLY A 205 5.69 -11.83 8.62
N GLU A 206 5.62 -10.95 9.64
CA GLU A 206 4.48 -10.83 10.53
C GLU A 206 3.43 -9.94 9.87
N TYR A 207 2.23 -10.45 9.64
CA TYR A 207 1.12 -9.68 9.08
C TYR A 207 0.12 -9.40 10.19
N VAL A 208 -0.06 -8.13 10.47
CA VAL A 208 -0.89 -7.63 11.57
C VAL A 208 -1.84 -6.57 11.05
N SER A 209 -2.84 -6.21 11.83
CA SER A 209 -3.78 -5.18 11.42
C SER A 209 -4.06 -4.17 12.53
N VAL A 210 -4.40 -2.95 12.12
CA VAL A 210 -4.84 -1.87 13.00
C VAL A 210 -6.11 -1.25 12.45
N THR A 211 -6.94 -0.70 13.33
CA THR A 211 -8.18 -0.02 12.94
C THR A 211 -7.91 1.37 12.37
N ASP A 212 -8.89 1.91 11.66
CA ASP A 212 -8.84 3.28 11.16
C ASP A 212 -8.69 4.30 12.30
N ASP A 213 -9.37 4.08 13.44
CA ASP A 213 -9.25 4.93 14.63
C ASP A 213 -7.83 4.92 15.20
N GLU A 214 -7.21 3.75 15.35
CA GLU A 214 -5.82 3.62 15.80
C GLU A 214 -4.87 4.36 14.84
N ALA A 215 -5.08 4.23 13.53
CA ALA A 215 -4.27 4.91 12.54
C ALA A 215 -4.43 6.43 12.59
N MET A 216 -5.66 6.94 12.72
CA MET A 216 -5.91 8.38 12.82
C MET A 216 -5.26 8.98 14.06
N ILE A 217 -5.36 8.32 15.21
CA ILE A 217 -4.73 8.77 16.47
C ILE A 217 -3.19 8.78 16.30
N ALA A 218 -2.60 7.74 15.74
CA ALA A 218 -1.15 7.66 15.53
C ALA A 218 -0.67 8.73 14.53
N GLY A 219 -1.45 9.00 13.47
CA GLY A 219 -1.14 10.06 12.52
C GLY A 219 -1.11 11.45 13.17
N ARG A 220 -2.06 11.75 14.05
CA ARG A 220 -2.08 12.98 14.84
C ARG A 220 -0.90 13.06 15.80
N LEU A 221 -0.60 11.97 16.51
CA LEU A 221 0.54 11.91 17.44
C LEU A 221 1.87 12.17 16.70
N CYS A 222 2.05 11.58 15.52
CA CYS A 222 3.21 11.84 14.66
C CYS A 222 3.32 13.34 14.31
N ALA A 223 2.21 13.97 13.95
CA ALA A 223 2.19 15.39 13.62
C ALA A 223 2.55 16.27 14.85
N GLU A 224 2.06 15.92 16.02
CA GLU A 224 2.32 16.68 17.27
C GLU A 224 3.77 16.51 17.76
N LEU A 225 4.37 15.32 17.61
CA LEU A 225 5.71 15.02 18.13
C LEU A 225 6.83 15.33 17.14
N GLU A 226 6.61 15.04 15.84
CA GLU A 226 7.63 15.11 14.81
C GLU A 226 7.43 16.26 13.82
N GLY A 227 6.29 16.96 13.87
CA GLY A 227 5.93 17.99 12.90
C GLY A 227 5.65 17.43 11.49
N ILE A 228 5.37 16.14 11.38
CA ILE A 228 5.12 15.45 10.12
C ILE A 228 3.67 14.97 10.10
N ILE A 229 2.89 15.44 9.14
CA ILE A 229 1.55 14.90 8.88
C ILE A 229 1.72 13.72 7.91
N PRO A 230 1.59 12.47 8.39
CA PRO A 230 1.76 11.29 7.53
C PRO A 230 0.53 11.08 6.64
N ALA A 231 0.70 10.40 5.51
CA ALA A 231 -0.42 9.79 4.81
C ALA A 231 -1.14 8.80 5.74
N ILE A 232 -2.46 8.66 5.61
CA ILE A 232 -3.24 7.74 6.46
C ILE A 232 -2.75 6.30 6.29
N GLU A 233 -2.28 5.93 5.11
CA GLU A 233 -1.61 4.65 4.87
C GLU A 233 -0.45 4.43 5.83
N SER A 234 0.46 5.40 5.90
CA SER A 234 1.66 5.32 6.76
C SER A 234 1.30 5.39 8.24
N ALA A 235 0.21 6.06 8.58
CA ALA A 235 -0.30 6.14 9.95
C ALA A 235 -0.69 4.75 10.51
N HIS A 236 -1.15 3.82 9.65
CA HIS A 236 -1.38 2.42 10.05
C HIS A 236 -0.09 1.75 10.53
N ALA A 237 1.02 1.96 9.82
CA ALA A 237 2.32 1.42 10.26
C ALA A 237 2.76 2.01 11.61
N LEU A 238 2.56 3.32 11.81
CA LEU A 238 2.86 4.01 13.07
C LEU A 238 2.00 3.49 14.23
N ALA A 239 0.71 3.27 14.00
CA ALA A 239 -0.21 2.79 15.03
C ALA A 239 0.20 1.45 15.64
N HIS A 240 0.85 0.59 14.86
CA HIS A 240 1.28 -0.71 15.37
C HIS A 240 2.39 -0.60 16.44
N LEU A 241 3.12 0.52 16.52
CA LEU A 241 4.13 0.73 17.56
C LEU A 241 3.56 0.61 18.98
N GLU A 242 2.33 1.04 19.21
CA GLU A 242 1.67 0.94 20.51
C GLU A 242 1.39 -0.52 20.94
N LYS A 243 1.40 -1.45 19.99
CA LYS A 243 1.16 -2.89 20.23
C LYS A 243 2.45 -3.68 20.46
N ILE A 244 3.62 -3.05 20.27
CA ILE A 244 4.93 -3.68 20.47
C ILE A 244 5.44 -3.38 21.87
N VAL A 245 5.86 -4.42 22.59
CA VAL A 245 6.54 -4.27 23.87
C VAL A 245 8.04 -4.13 23.60
N PHE A 246 8.57 -2.94 23.78
CA PHE A 246 9.99 -2.64 23.61
C PHE A 246 10.78 -2.86 24.91
N THR A 247 12.00 -3.35 24.78
CA THR A 247 12.98 -3.39 25.90
C THR A 247 13.77 -2.09 26.02
N GLY A 248 13.64 -1.21 25.03
CA GLY A 248 14.34 0.09 24.94
C GLY A 248 15.73 0.01 24.32
N LYS A 249 16.07 -1.09 23.66
CA LYS A 249 17.35 -1.30 22.97
C LYS A 249 17.19 -1.53 21.48
N GLU A 250 15.98 -1.81 21.04
CA GLU A 250 15.68 -2.13 19.66
C GLU A 250 15.83 -0.91 18.75
N SER A 251 16.42 -1.12 17.61
CA SER A 251 16.37 -0.21 16.47
C SER A 251 15.17 -0.55 15.58
N VAL A 252 14.31 0.45 15.33
CA VAL A 252 13.09 0.28 14.56
C VAL A 252 13.13 1.19 13.35
N VAL A 253 12.84 0.63 12.19
CA VAL A 253 12.65 1.37 10.94
C VAL A 253 11.19 1.29 10.53
N ILE A 254 10.58 2.46 10.30
CA ILE A 254 9.19 2.55 9.83
C ILE A 254 9.18 3.20 8.44
N SER A 255 8.53 2.55 7.48
CA SER A 255 8.30 3.11 6.16
C SER A 255 7.24 4.20 6.22
N LEU A 256 7.67 5.46 6.35
CA LEU A 256 6.79 6.62 6.18
C LEU A 256 6.61 6.88 4.69
N SER A 257 5.82 6.04 4.03
CA SER A 257 5.71 5.92 2.58
C SER A 257 4.95 7.05 1.89
N GLY A 258 4.30 7.92 2.64
CA GLY A 258 3.56 9.05 2.08
C GLY A 258 3.30 10.18 3.07
N ARG A 259 3.07 11.36 2.51
CA ARG A 259 2.72 12.58 3.25
C ARG A 259 1.21 12.82 3.22
N GLY A 260 0.68 13.44 4.28
CA GLY A 260 -0.75 13.59 4.53
C GLY A 260 -1.42 14.82 3.92
N ASP A 261 -0.75 15.59 3.05
CA ASP A 261 -1.35 16.75 2.40
C ASP A 261 -2.56 16.40 1.51
N LYS A 262 -2.60 15.18 0.99
CA LYS A 262 -3.77 14.64 0.27
C LYS A 262 -4.93 14.23 1.18
N ASP A 263 -4.64 13.98 2.47
CA ASP A 263 -5.56 13.40 3.45
C ASP A 263 -6.03 14.43 4.48
N LEU A 264 -5.61 15.69 4.33
CA LEU A 264 -5.87 16.74 5.32
C LEU A 264 -7.38 16.92 5.57
N ASP A 265 -8.20 16.87 4.53
CA ASP A 265 -9.66 16.95 4.66
C ASP A 265 -10.23 15.80 5.51
N THR A 266 -9.65 14.61 5.43
CA THR A 266 -10.05 13.45 6.23
C THR A 266 -9.65 13.65 7.69
N TYR A 267 -8.41 14.11 7.95
CA TYR A 267 -7.96 14.47 9.31
C TYR A 267 -8.82 15.56 9.93
N MET A 268 -9.12 16.63 9.17
CA MET A 268 -9.98 17.72 9.63
C MET A 268 -11.37 17.24 10.04
N LYS A 269 -12.00 16.42 9.21
CA LYS A 269 -13.32 15.85 9.51
C LYS A 269 -13.31 14.94 10.73
N TYR A 270 -12.31 14.08 10.83
CA TYR A 270 -12.20 13.11 11.92
C TYR A 270 -11.98 13.79 13.27
N PHE A 271 -11.12 14.81 13.33
CA PHE A 271 -10.77 15.49 14.56
C PHE A 271 -11.59 16.78 14.83
N ASN A 272 -12.52 17.14 13.94
CA ASN A 272 -13.30 18.39 14.02
C ASN A 272 -12.42 19.65 14.15
N LEU A 273 -11.41 19.76 13.30
CA LEU A 273 -10.46 20.88 13.26
C LEU A 273 -11.01 22.04 12.43
#